data_5a1015ca99008cefaad747ebc95f1ab7
#
_entry.id   5a1015ca99008cefaad747ebc95f1ab7
#
_cell.length_a   1.000
_cell.length_b   1.000
_cell.length_c   1.000
_cell.angle_alpha   90.00
_cell.angle_beta   90.00
_cell.angle_gamma   90.00
#
_symmetry.space_group_name_H-M   'P 1'
#
loop_
_entity.id
_entity.type
_entity.pdbx_description
1 polymer ?
#
loop_
_entity_poly.entity_id
_entity_poly.type
_entity_poly.pdbx_seq_one_letter_code
_entity_poly.pdbx_strand_id
1 'polypeptide(L)'
;MNGRHLTSMMLIATLLLPLVAGSSLTGGVDNNPDESEVPFSIIERTNPSVDGKDWNIEIRMDDDVYANGTTFIITTQVCTNDGVCDPPVPQEAVVDGQNYAISIKPKSDHTYVNWRVNAEYENGDKENFPQGDWFKTWSSCWFNDDAWGGVDSTADGCKVSDESGILPGFALPTILGSIVMAIAYYRRD
;
A
#
# COMPACT_ATOMS: atom_id res chain seq x y z
N MET A 1 71.24 33.48 28.96
CA MET A 1 70.09 33.58 29.90
C MET A 1 68.85 33.07 29.19
N ASN A 2 68.23 32.07 29.75
CA ASN A 2 67.34 31.12 29.09
C ASN A 2 65.91 31.61 28.95
N GLY A 3 65.38 31.74 27.76
CA GLY A 3 63.98 31.95 27.47
C GLY A 3 63.36 30.66 26.97
N ARG A 4 62.62 29.98 27.84
CA ARG A 4 61.87 28.76 27.50
C ARG A 4 60.56 29.18 26.88
N HIS A 5 60.44 28.99 25.57
CA HIS A 5 59.16 29.08 24.85
C HIS A 5 58.28 27.86 25.16
N LEU A 6 57.23 28.07 25.96
CA LEU A 6 56.14 27.10 26.10
C LEU A 6 55.27 27.20 24.83
N THR A 7 55.44 26.28 23.92
CA THR A 7 54.47 26.08 22.83
C THR A 7 53.25 25.35 23.38
N SER A 8 52.18 26.11 23.59
CA SER A 8 50.87 25.58 23.93
C SER A 8 50.32 24.83 22.70
N MET A 9 50.38 23.53 22.79
CA MET A 9 49.78 22.65 21.73
C MET A 9 48.27 22.56 21.98
N MET A 10 47.53 23.40 21.29
CA MET A 10 46.08 23.41 21.32
C MET A 10 45.57 22.17 20.54
N LEU A 11 45.18 21.13 21.26
CA LEU A 11 44.58 19.92 20.74
C LEU A 11 43.15 20.26 20.34
N ILE A 12 42.95 20.53 19.04
CA ILE A 12 41.62 20.63 18.44
C ILE A 12 41.10 19.19 18.30
N ALA A 13 40.32 18.75 19.31
CA ALA A 13 39.52 17.55 19.19
C ALA A 13 38.36 17.84 18.23
N THR A 14 38.54 17.57 16.94
CA THR A 14 37.44 17.52 15.99
C THR A 14 36.53 16.34 16.36
N LEU A 15 35.40 16.67 16.99
CA LEU A 15 34.32 15.72 17.22
C LEU A 15 33.75 15.35 15.84
N LEU A 16 34.21 14.23 15.30
CA LEU A 16 33.55 13.57 14.17
C LEU A 16 32.23 12.99 14.70
N LEU A 17 31.17 13.81 14.68
CA LEU A 17 29.81 13.31 14.79
C LEU A 17 29.57 12.41 13.60
N PRO A 18 29.26 11.12 13.76
CA PRO A 18 28.76 10.32 12.65
C PRO A 18 27.47 11.00 12.19
N LEU A 19 27.46 11.51 10.97
CA LEU A 19 26.19 11.74 10.27
C LEU A 19 25.56 10.36 10.16
N VAL A 20 24.63 10.07 11.04
CA VAL A 20 23.65 9.03 10.80
C VAL A 20 22.83 9.57 9.63
N ALA A 21 23.22 9.17 8.41
CA ALA A 21 22.35 9.26 7.27
C ALA A 21 21.15 8.36 7.64
N GLY A 22 20.11 8.98 8.19
CA GLY A 22 18.83 8.32 8.30
C GLY A 22 18.48 7.88 6.90
N SER A 23 18.50 6.57 6.64
CA SER A 23 17.90 6.01 5.45
C SER A 23 16.46 6.50 5.48
N SER A 24 16.13 7.43 4.58
CA SER A 24 14.75 7.78 4.33
C SER A 24 14.06 6.47 3.93
N LEU A 25 13.18 5.98 4.79
CA LEU A 25 12.30 4.87 4.45
C LEU A 25 11.62 5.27 3.14
N THR A 26 12.01 4.63 2.05
CA THR A 26 11.41 4.87 0.73
C THR A 26 10.02 4.26 0.62
N GLY A 27 9.62 3.47 1.62
CA GLY A 27 8.29 2.93 1.76
C GLY A 27 7.23 4.00 2.01
N GLY A 28 6.00 3.76 1.55
CA GLY A 28 4.86 4.62 1.80
C GLY A 28 4.74 5.86 0.89
N VAL A 29 5.66 6.05 -0.05
CA VAL A 29 5.56 7.13 -1.04
C VAL A 29 5.02 6.55 -2.35
N ASP A 30 3.84 7.02 -2.75
CA ASP A 30 3.23 6.62 -4.01
C ASP A 30 4.09 7.04 -5.21
N ASN A 31 4.14 6.16 -6.22
CA ASN A 31 4.65 6.50 -7.53
C ASN A 31 3.46 6.87 -8.43
N ASN A 32 3.29 8.16 -8.67
CA ASN A 32 2.19 8.71 -9.47
C ASN A 32 2.64 9.03 -10.90
N PRO A 33 1.73 9.01 -11.89
CA PRO A 33 2.02 9.56 -13.20
C PRO A 33 2.32 11.06 -13.10
N ASP A 34 3.26 11.51 -13.90
CA ASP A 34 3.34 12.91 -14.30
C ASP A 34 2.37 13.10 -15.47
N GLU A 35 1.31 13.88 -15.25
CA GLU A 35 0.26 14.10 -16.25
C GLU A 35 0.78 14.74 -17.55
N SER A 36 1.97 15.33 -17.54
CA SER A 36 2.62 15.85 -18.74
C SER A 36 3.34 14.78 -19.57
N GLU A 37 3.54 13.59 -18.99
CA GLU A 37 4.28 12.47 -19.63
C GLU A 37 3.37 11.28 -19.97
N VAL A 38 2.09 11.35 -19.62
CA VAL A 38 1.12 10.28 -19.86
C VAL A 38 -0.11 10.84 -20.61
N PRO A 39 -0.79 10.04 -21.44
CA PRO A 39 -1.94 10.50 -22.22
C PRO A 39 -3.27 10.38 -21.44
N PHE A 40 -3.24 10.60 -20.14
CA PHE A 40 -4.42 10.54 -19.26
C PHE A 40 -4.21 11.30 -17.96
N SER A 41 -5.29 11.65 -17.31
CA SER A 41 -5.32 12.18 -15.94
C SER A 41 -6.03 11.24 -14.99
N ILE A 42 -5.69 11.30 -13.68
CA ILE A 42 -6.41 10.57 -12.63
C ILE A 42 -7.58 11.43 -12.18
N ILE A 43 -8.81 10.90 -12.32
CA ILE A 43 -10.03 11.53 -11.82
C ILE A 43 -10.22 11.23 -10.33
N GLU A 44 -10.10 9.95 -9.99
CA GLU A 44 -10.24 9.47 -8.61
C GLU A 44 -9.35 8.25 -8.39
N ARG A 45 -8.81 8.13 -7.17
CA ARG A 45 -8.09 6.94 -6.74
C ARG A 45 -8.20 6.77 -5.23
N THR A 46 -8.48 5.54 -4.79
CA THR A 46 -8.38 5.17 -3.38
C THR A 46 -6.93 5.25 -2.93
N ASN A 47 -6.64 6.11 -1.93
CA ASN A 47 -5.30 6.29 -1.37
C ASN A 47 -5.37 6.65 0.11
N PRO A 48 -4.71 5.86 1.00
CA PRO A 48 -4.01 4.61 0.74
C PRO A 48 -4.94 3.45 0.34
N SER A 49 -4.39 2.36 -0.20
CA SER A 49 -5.12 1.11 -0.32
C SER A 49 -5.27 0.45 1.06
N VAL A 50 -6.36 -0.27 1.29
CA VAL A 50 -6.67 -0.87 2.60
C VAL A 50 -6.95 -2.36 2.44
N ASP A 51 -6.42 -3.16 3.35
CA ASP A 51 -6.58 -4.61 3.37
C ASP A 51 -8.06 -5.03 3.26
N GLY A 52 -8.36 -5.85 2.26
CA GLY A 52 -9.69 -6.41 2.05
C GLY A 52 -10.80 -5.40 1.75
N LYS A 53 -10.48 -4.13 1.52
CA LYS A 53 -11.42 -3.10 1.04
C LYS A 53 -11.21 -2.88 -0.46
N ASP A 54 -12.24 -2.35 -1.12
CA ASP A 54 -12.14 -2.07 -2.54
C ASP A 54 -11.17 -0.90 -2.79
N TRP A 55 -10.21 -1.14 -3.69
CA TRP A 55 -9.33 -0.13 -4.23
C TRP A 55 -9.82 0.23 -5.63
N ASN A 56 -10.13 1.50 -5.81
CA ASN A 56 -10.71 2.02 -7.03
C ASN A 56 -9.74 3.00 -7.68
N ILE A 57 -9.72 3.00 -9.00
CA ILE A 57 -9.10 4.06 -9.79
C ILE A 57 -9.96 4.36 -11.00
N GLU A 58 -10.16 5.65 -11.25
CA GLU A 58 -10.76 6.19 -12.47
C GLU A 58 -9.76 7.12 -13.13
N ILE A 59 -9.49 6.89 -14.39
CA ILE A 59 -8.64 7.73 -15.25
C ILE A 59 -9.45 8.25 -16.42
N ARG A 60 -9.09 9.44 -16.88
CA ARG A 60 -9.65 10.04 -18.10
C ARG A 60 -8.58 10.10 -19.18
N MET A 61 -8.86 9.52 -20.33
CA MET A 61 -8.03 9.61 -21.54
C MET A 61 -8.03 11.05 -22.08
N ASP A 62 -6.92 11.53 -22.58
CA ASP A 62 -6.81 12.83 -23.21
C ASP A 62 -7.62 12.91 -24.51
N ASP A 63 -8.12 14.09 -24.83
CA ASP A 63 -9.05 14.31 -25.93
C ASP A 63 -8.47 13.93 -27.30
N ASP A 64 -7.20 14.22 -27.54
CA ASP A 64 -6.51 13.92 -28.80
C ASP A 64 -6.24 12.42 -28.97
N VAL A 65 -5.91 11.73 -27.88
CA VAL A 65 -5.67 10.27 -27.85
C VAL A 65 -7.00 9.53 -28.06
N TYR A 66 -8.06 10.00 -27.42
CA TYR A 66 -9.41 9.46 -27.63
C TYR A 66 -9.90 9.64 -29.07
N ALA A 67 -9.68 10.84 -29.63
CA ALA A 67 -10.09 11.14 -31.01
C ALA A 67 -9.35 10.27 -32.05
N ASN A 68 -8.18 9.76 -31.72
CA ASN A 68 -7.38 8.85 -32.55
C ASN A 68 -7.77 7.37 -32.40
N GLY A 69 -8.89 7.05 -31.72
CA GLY A 69 -9.37 5.68 -31.57
C GLY A 69 -8.55 4.79 -30.66
N THR A 70 -7.75 5.37 -29.77
CA THR A 70 -6.96 4.63 -28.77
C THR A 70 -7.87 3.99 -27.72
N THR A 71 -7.49 2.82 -27.24
CA THR A 71 -8.13 2.14 -26.10
C THR A 71 -7.15 1.89 -24.97
N PHE A 72 -7.63 1.89 -23.73
CA PHE A 72 -6.83 1.62 -22.55
C PHE A 72 -7.21 0.31 -21.89
N ILE A 73 -6.20 -0.38 -21.37
CA ILE A 73 -6.33 -1.51 -20.45
C ILE A 73 -5.57 -1.16 -19.19
N ILE A 74 -6.24 -1.13 -18.04
CA ILE A 74 -5.59 -0.94 -16.76
C ILE A 74 -5.15 -2.31 -16.23
N THR A 75 -3.86 -2.49 -15.99
CA THR A 75 -3.30 -3.71 -15.44
C THR A 75 -2.85 -3.48 -14.01
N THR A 76 -3.21 -4.36 -13.09
CA THR A 76 -2.82 -4.28 -11.68
C THR A 76 -1.99 -5.47 -11.25
N GLN A 77 -1.21 -5.27 -10.18
CA GLN A 77 -0.45 -6.31 -9.51
C GLN A 77 -0.44 -5.99 -8.00
N VAL A 78 -0.84 -6.93 -7.17
CA VAL A 78 -0.82 -6.78 -5.71
C VAL A 78 0.43 -7.44 -5.16
N CYS A 79 1.19 -6.70 -4.33
CA CYS A 79 2.35 -7.21 -3.61
C CYS A 79 2.08 -7.24 -2.11
N THR A 80 2.58 -8.27 -1.43
CA THR A 80 2.35 -8.53 -0.01
C THR A 80 3.53 -8.14 0.86
N ASN A 81 3.31 -8.05 2.18
CA ASN A 81 4.33 -7.66 3.15
C ASN A 81 5.47 -8.68 3.31
N ASP A 82 5.31 -9.88 2.79
CA ASP A 82 6.39 -10.88 2.66
C ASP A 82 7.24 -10.71 1.38
N GLY A 83 7.02 -9.65 0.61
CA GLY A 83 7.77 -9.32 -0.59
C GLY A 83 7.37 -10.09 -1.85
N VAL A 84 6.26 -10.83 -1.82
CA VAL A 84 5.76 -11.59 -2.97
C VAL A 84 4.71 -10.78 -3.71
N CYS A 85 4.85 -10.70 -5.03
CA CYS A 85 3.85 -10.07 -5.90
C CYS A 85 3.06 -11.13 -6.69
N ASP A 86 1.76 -10.94 -6.78
CA ASP A 86 0.93 -11.74 -7.67
C ASP A 86 1.28 -11.47 -9.14
N PRO A 87 0.96 -12.38 -10.06
CA PRO A 87 1.06 -12.08 -11.48
C PRO A 87 0.25 -10.82 -11.86
N PRO A 88 0.73 -10.00 -12.80
CA PRO A 88 -0.04 -8.87 -13.32
C PRO A 88 -1.36 -9.33 -13.97
N VAL A 89 -2.46 -8.64 -13.68
CA VAL A 89 -3.80 -8.96 -14.18
C VAL A 89 -4.39 -7.75 -14.90
N PRO A 90 -4.68 -7.86 -16.21
CA PRO A 90 -5.52 -6.88 -16.91
C PRO A 90 -6.92 -6.85 -16.28
N GLN A 91 -7.43 -5.66 -15.99
CA GLN A 91 -8.72 -5.47 -15.34
C GLN A 91 -9.80 -5.14 -16.38
N GLU A 92 -11.02 -5.67 -16.15
CA GLU A 92 -12.20 -5.22 -16.88
C GLU A 92 -12.59 -3.82 -16.37
N ALA A 93 -12.42 -2.81 -17.21
CA ALA A 93 -12.82 -1.45 -16.88
C ALA A 93 -14.28 -1.19 -17.24
N VAL A 94 -14.97 -0.44 -16.38
CA VAL A 94 -16.20 0.25 -16.77
C VAL A 94 -15.78 1.47 -17.58
N VAL A 95 -16.21 1.54 -18.83
CA VAL A 95 -15.84 2.61 -19.77
C VAL A 95 -17.05 3.51 -20.03
N ASP A 96 -16.90 4.81 -19.78
CA ASP A 96 -17.87 5.84 -20.13
C ASP A 96 -17.18 6.95 -20.92
N GLY A 97 -17.30 6.91 -22.24
CA GLY A 97 -16.58 7.81 -23.13
C GLY A 97 -15.06 7.68 -22.97
N GLN A 98 -14.42 8.71 -22.42
CA GLN A 98 -12.99 8.75 -22.16
C GLN A 98 -12.60 8.22 -20.79
N ASN A 99 -13.56 7.96 -19.92
CA ASN A 99 -13.32 7.52 -18.56
C ASN A 99 -13.21 6.00 -18.47
N TYR A 100 -12.20 5.53 -17.77
CA TYR A 100 -11.93 4.13 -17.49
C TYR A 100 -11.84 3.92 -15.98
N ALA A 101 -12.79 3.19 -15.41
CA ALA A 101 -12.83 2.91 -13.98
C ALA A 101 -12.66 1.42 -13.71
N ILE A 102 -11.82 1.06 -12.75
CA ILE A 102 -11.67 -0.29 -12.24
C ILE A 102 -11.83 -0.33 -10.74
N SER A 103 -12.22 -1.49 -10.23
CA SER A 103 -12.28 -1.81 -8.81
C SER A 103 -11.67 -3.18 -8.57
N ILE A 104 -10.71 -3.27 -7.65
CA ILE A 104 -10.15 -4.53 -7.20
C ILE A 104 -10.22 -4.60 -5.68
N LYS A 105 -10.21 -5.80 -5.13
CA LYS A 105 -10.09 -6.01 -3.69
C LYS A 105 -8.71 -6.60 -3.38
N PRO A 106 -7.74 -5.77 -2.95
CA PRO A 106 -6.46 -6.28 -2.50
C PRO A 106 -6.66 -7.27 -1.36
N LYS A 107 -5.89 -8.35 -1.38
CA LYS A 107 -5.88 -9.32 -0.29
C LYS A 107 -5.38 -8.67 1.00
N SER A 108 -5.69 -9.30 2.12
CA SER A 108 -5.10 -8.94 3.40
C SER A 108 -3.58 -9.04 3.34
N ASP A 109 -2.90 -8.24 4.13
CA ASP A 109 -1.43 -8.23 4.21
C ASP A 109 -0.72 -7.76 2.93
N HIS A 110 -1.36 -6.85 2.15
CA HIS A 110 -0.71 -6.28 1.00
C HIS A 110 0.12 -5.03 1.35
N THR A 111 1.29 -4.91 0.73
CA THR A 111 2.18 -3.76 0.88
C THR A 111 1.75 -2.60 0.00
N TYR A 112 1.44 -2.90 -1.26
CA TYR A 112 1.00 -1.91 -2.26
C TYR A 112 0.25 -2.56 -3.42
N VAL A 113 -0.47 -1.72 -4.14
CA VAL A 113 -1.03 -2.01 -5.46
C VAL A 113 -0.17 -1.34 -6.50
N ASN A 114 0.48 -2.13 -7.35
CA ASN A 114 1.06 -1.68 -8.59
C ASN A 114 -0.02 -1.57 -9.65
N TRP A 115 0.05 -0.54 -10.48
CA TRP A 115 -0.85 -0.39 -11.61
C TRP A 115 -0.16 0.30 -12.79
N ARG A 116 -0.65 0.04 -13.98
CA ARG A 116 -0.20 0.69 -15.22
C ARG A 116 -1.31 0.74 -16.23
N VAL A 117 -1.20 1.66 -17.19
CA VAL A 117 -2.09 1.77 -18.33
C VAL A 117 -1.37 1.22 -19.54
N ASN A 118 -2.03 0.33 -20.26
CA ASN A 118 -1.58 -0.18 -21.55
C ASN A 118 -2.46 0.48 -22.62
N ALA A 119 -1.88 1.36 -23.42
CA ALA A 119 -2.55 1.97 -24.57
C ALA A 119 -2.41 1.06 -25.79
N GLU A 120 -3.51 0.90 -26.54
CA GLU A 120 -3.54 0.27 -27.85
C GLU A 120 -4.07 1.28 -28.84
N TYR A 121 -3.22 1.69 -29.77
CA TYR A 121 -3.52 2.69 -30.78
C TYR A 121 -4.23 2.08 -31.99
N GLU A 122 -4.96 2.90 -32.78
CA GLU A 122 -5.72 2.45 -33.95
C GLU A 122 -4.85 1.69 -34.98
N ASN A 123 -3.56 2.05 -35.08
CA ASN A 123 -2.60 1.37 -35.96
C ASN A 123 -2.11 0.02 -35.43
N GLY A 124 -2.54 -0.40 -34.23
CA GLY A 124 -2.15 -1.63 -33.54
C GLY A 124 -0.87 -1.53 -32.72
N ASP A 125 -0.23 -0.38 -32.64
CA ASP A 125 0.89 -0.14 -31.74
C ASP A 125 0.42 -0.16 -30.29
N LYS A 126 1.31 -0.58 -29.38
CA LYS A 126 1.01 -0.67 -27.96
C LYS A 126 2.09 0.04 -27.15
N GLU A 127 1.65 0.74 -26.14
CA GLU A 127 2.53 1.45 -25.22
C GLU A 127 2.10 1.25 -23.76
N ASN A 128 3.05 1.22 -22.86
CA ASN A 128 2.79 1.07 -21.43
C ASN A 128 3.15 2.34 -20.68
N PHE A 129 2.31 2.75 -19.76
CA PHE A 129 2.54 3.87 -18.87
C PHE A 129 2.49 3.39 -17.41
N PRO A 130 3.60 3.52 -16.63
CA PRO A 130 4.91 4.00 -17.09
C PRO A 130 5.63 2.96 -17.95
N GLN A 131 6.62 3.42 -18.72
CA GLN A 131 7.51 2.52 -19.45
C GLN A 131 8.49 1.83 -18.49
N GLY A 132 8.49 0.50 -18.48
CA GLY A 132 9.49 -0.30 -17.76
C GLY A 132 9.30 -0.43 -16.25
N ASP A 133 8.30 0.23 -15.65
CA ASP A 133 8.02 0.21 -14.22
C ASP A 133 6.50 0.21 -13.94
N TRP A 134 6.11 0.53 -12.73
CA TRP A 134 4.73 0.59 -12.25
C TRP A 134 4.47 1.92 -11.56
N PHE A 135 3.29 2.47 -11.74
CA PHE A 135 2.70 3.36 -10.75
C PHE A 135 2.37 2.53 -9.52
N LYS A 136 2.35 3.18 -8.36
CA LYS A 136 2.21 2.47 -7.09
C LYS A 136 1.33 3.23 -6.13
N THR A 137 0.39 2.53 -5.50
CA THR A 137 -0.37 3.03 -4.35
C THR A 137 -0.05 2.16 -3.15
N TRP A 138 0.51 2.77 -2.11
CA TRP A 138 0.87 2.07 -0.88
C TRP A 138 -0.37 1.74 -0.04
N SER A 139 -0.24 0.65 0.71
CA SER A 139 -1.24 0.22 1.68
C SER A 139 -1.28 1.15 2.90
N SER A 140 -2.40 1.17 3.59
CA SER A 140 -2.51 1.83 4.92
C SER A 140 -1.65 1.15 5.99
N CYS A 141 -1.21 -0.10 5.74
CA CYS A 141 -0.22 -0.81 6.54
C CYS A 141 0.70 -1.61 5.63
N TRP A 142 1.98 -1.32 5.67
CA TRP A 142 2.97 -1.92 4.80
C TRP A 142 4.26 -2.27 5.55
N PHE A 143 5.00 -3.26 5.02
CA PHE A 143 6.34 -3.62 5.46
C PHE A 143 7.33 -3.43 4.32
N ASN A 144 8.39 -2.66 4.56
CA ASN A 144 9.46 -2.44 3.59
C ASN A 144 10.76 -2.08 4.32
N ASP A 145 11.90 -2.58 3.82
CA ASP A 145 13.22 -2.32 4.39
C ASP A 145 13.30 -2.56 5.92
N ASP A 146 12.79 -3.71 6.36
CA ASP A 146 12.74 -4.14 7.76
C ASP A 146 11.93 -3.23 8.69
N ALA A 147 11.04 -2.41 8.15
CA ALA A 147 10.20 -1.51 8.93
C ALA A 147 8.73 -1.57 8.52
N TRP A 148 7.85 -1.51 9.52
CA TRP A 148 6.42 -1.32 9.32
C TRP A 148 6.09 0.16 9.19
N GLY A 149 5.14 0.49 8.31
CA GLY A 149 4.68 1.85 8.11
C GLY A 149 3.24 1.94 7.61
N GLY A 150 2.76 3.18 7.44
CA GLY A 150 1.38 3.49 7.09
C GLY A 150 0.54 3.84 8.32
N VAL A 151 -0.66 4.39 8.09
CA VAL A 151 -1.54 4.92 9.16
C VAL A 151 -2.13 3.82 10.06
N ASP A 152 -2.19 2.60 9.54
CA ASP A 152 -2.70 1.42 10.24
C ASP A 152 -1.59 0.47 10.71
N SER A 153 -0.33 0.90 10.69
CA SER A 153 0.77 0.13 11.21
C SER A 153 0.94 0.28 12.73
N THR A 154 1.60 -0.71 13.31
CA THR A 154 2.18 -0.71 14.67
C THR A 154 3.68 -0.99 14.56
N ALA A 155 4.38 -1.04 15.69
CA ALA A 155 5.81 -1.39 15.69
C ALA A 155 6.09 -2.80 15.15
N ASP A 156 5.13 -3.72 15.30
CA ASP A 156 5.31 -5.15 15.05
C ASP A 156 4.37 -5.69 13.94
N GLY A 157 3.61 -4.83 13.26
CA GLY A 157 2.69 -5.27 12.22
C GLY A 157 1.56 -4.29 11.92
N CYS A 158 0.51 -4.80 11.29
CA CYS A 158 -0.71 -4.05 11.02
C CYS A 158 -1.67 -4.10 12.21
N LYS A 159 -2.41 -3.01 12.43
CA LYS A 159 -3.52 -3.01 13.39
C LYS A 159 -4.52 -4.08 12.96
N VAL A 160 -4.88 -4.96 13.88
CA VAL A 160 -5.98 -5.89 13.64
C VAL A 160 -7.26 -5.04 13.56
N SER A 161 -7.90 -5.01 12.39
CA SER A 161 -9.26 -4.48 12.32
C SER A 161 -10.13 -5.37 13.20
N ASP A 162 -10.69 -4.83 14.27
CA ASP A 162 -11.64 -5.51 15.17
C ASP A 162 -12.97 -5.87 14.46
N GLU A 163 -12.91 -6.25 13.20
CA GLU A 163 -14.01 -6.94 12.51
C GLU A 163 -14.04 -8.45 12.81
N SER A 164 -13.23 -8.93 13.77
CA SER A 164 -13.54 -10.18 14.44
C SER A 164 -14.77 -9.94 15.30
N GLY A 165 -15.92 -9.84 14.61
CA GLY A 165 -17.22 -9.85 15.25
C GLY A 165 -17.18 -10.93 16.32
N ILE A 166 -17.50 -10.57 17.55
CA ILE A 166 -17.92 -11.48 18.61
C ILE A 166 -18.60 -12.64 17.91
N LEU A 167 -17.99 -13.84 18.00
CA LEU A 167 -18.59 -15.06 17.47
C LEU A 167 -20.04 -15.06 17.92
N PRO A 168 -21.04 -14.89 17.04
CA PRO A 168 -22.43 -14.88 17.47
C PRO A 168 -22.76 -16.32 17.83
N GLY A 169 -22.80 -16.64 19.09
CA GLY A 169 -23.35 -17.90 19.50
C GLY A 169 -22.76 -18.60 20.72
N PHE A 170 -21.63 -18.15 21.26
CA PHE A 170 -21.22 -18.67 22.59
C PHE A 170 -21.45 -17.60 23.65
N ALA A 171 -22.69 -17.16 23.72
CA ALA A 171 -23.12 -16.29 24.80
C ALA A 171 -23.08 -17.06 26.11
N LEU A 172 -22.52 -16.41 27.13
CA LEU A 172 -22.53 -16.80 28.54
C LEU A 172 -23.78 -17.53 29.09
N PRO A 173 -25.00 -17.48 28.49
CA PRO A 173 -26.14 -18.23 28.99
C PRO A 173 -26.00 -19.76 28.94
N THR A 174 -25.18 -20.33 28.05
CA THR A 174 -25.02 -21.78 27.97
C THR A 174 -24.17 -22.34 29.10
N ILE A 175 -23.22 -21.56 29.64
CA ILE A 175 -22.39 -21.99 30.78
C ILE A 175 -23.21 -21.93 32.07
N LEU A 176 -24.05 -20.93 32.25
CA LEU A 176 -24.92 -20.82 33.44
C LEU A 176 -26.02 -21.88 33.40
N GLY A 177 -26.54 -22.22 32.23
CA GLY A 177 -27.53 -23.30 32.08
C GLY A 177 -26.99 -24.68 32.46
N SER A 178 -25.75 -24.99 32.08
CA SER A 178 -25.12 -26.28 32.43
C SER A 178 -24.78 -26.38 33.91
N ILE A 179 -24.39 -25.29 34.58
CA ILE A 179 -24.12 -25.28 36.03
C ILE A 179 -25.42 -25.48 36.82
N VAL A 180 -26.52 -24.82 36.42
CA VAL A 180 -27.83 -24.97 37.11
C VAL A 180 -28.37 -26.38 36.96
N MET A 181 -28.20 -27.01 35.78
CA MET A 181 -28.61 -28.41 35.56
C MET A 181 -27.77 -29.37 36.39
N ALA A 182 -26.47 -29.19 36.51
CA ALA A 182 -25.58 -30.01 37.31
C ALA A 182 -25.93 -29.92 38.81
N ILE A 183 -26.25 -28.70 39.32
CA ILE A 183 -26.66 -28.51 40.70
C ILE A 183 -28.04 -29.15 40.99
N ALA A 184 -28.97 -29.05 40.05
CA ALA A 184 -30.29 -29.70 40.19
C ALA A 184 -30.21 -31.22 40.17
N TYR A 185 -29.30 -31.80 39.40
CA TYR A 185 -29.08 -33.26 39.36
C TYR A 185 -28.44 -33.76 40.65
N TYR A 186 -27.43 -33.03 41.19
CA TYR A 186 -26.74 -33.42 42.44
C TYR A 186 -27.59 -33.33 43.72
N ARG A 187 -28.67 -32.54 43.68
CA ARG A 187 -29.59 -32.36 44.82
C ARG A 187 -30.71 -33.41 44.87
N ARG A 188 -30.76 -34.34 43.87
CA ARG A 188 -31.87 -35.32 43.74
C ARG A 188 -31.49 -36.72 44.22
N ASP A 189 -30.23 -36.95 44.58
CA ASP A 189 -29.72 -38.14 45.28
C ASP A 189 -29.47 -37.80 46.76
#